data_57ea0400d811dae84c0c75a4927cf858
#
_entry.id   57ea0400d811dae84c0c75a4927cf858
#
_cell.length_a   1.000
_cell.length_b   1.000
_cell.length_c   1.000
_cell.angle_alpha   90.00
_cell.angle_beta   90.00
_cell.angle_gamma   90.00
#
_symmetry.space_group_name_H-M   'P 1'
#
loop_
_entity.id
_entity.type
_entity.pdbx_description
1 polymer ?
#
loop_
_entity_poly.entity_id
_entity_poly.type
_entity_poly.pdbx_seq_one_letter_code
_entity_poly.pdbx_strand_id
1 'polypeptide(L)'
;MNLFSDTDLSSYQKDGFLVARNLFNQEEISLLGQTARNDNAMDQSSASRDDGEGNAVRLALWNHPGDGIYGMYARCHRIVDRVEQLLQDEAYHYHSKMVLKDAKVGGAWAWHQDYGYWYQNGVLFPNLCSVMIAVDKATIENGCMQVIKGSHHMGRVNHVLSGDQAGADMERVEEAKKYLDLIHVTMDPGDALFFHSNLLHSSAANESDHSRWAMICCYNAKSNNPYKESHHPRYTKLEKVDDSKILQV
;
A
#
# COMPACT_ATOMS: atom_id res chain seq x y z
N MET A 1 -19.94 8.34 9.97
CA MET A 1 -18.52 8.00 9.68
C MET A 1 -17.78 9.30 9.37
N ASN A 2 -16.64 9.57 10.02
CA ASN A 2 -15.89 10.80 9.74
C ASN A 2 -14.97 10.56 8.53
N LEU A 3 -15.33 11.15 7.40
CA LEU A 3 -14.46 11.23 6.22
C LEU A 3 -13.27 12.17 6.49
N PHE A 4 -12.35 12.26 5.56
CA PHE A 4 -11.27 13.25 5.62
C PHE A 4 -11.84 14.67 5.55
N SER A 5 -11.28 15.56 6.34
CA SER A 5 -11.61 16.99 6.33
C SER A 5 -11.00 17.68 5.08
N ASP A 6 -11.45 18.88 4.76
CA ASP A 6 -10.85 19.68 3.68
C ASP A 6 -9.35 19.94 3.91
N THR A 7 -8.94 20.06 5.17
CA THR A 7 -7.52 20.20 5.54
C THR A 7 -6.75 18.93 5.23
N ASP A 8 -7.32 17.75 5.53
CA ASP A 8 -6.70 16.45 5.20
C ASP A 8 -6.57 16.28 3.69
N LEU A 9 -7.62 16.60 2.94
CA LEU A 9 -7.61 16.54 1.47
C LEU A 9 -6.55 17.47 0.87
N SER A 10 -6.46 18.70 1.39
CA SER A 10 -5.42 19.65 0.98
C SER A 10 -4.01 19.15 1.29
N SER A 11 -3.84 18.50 2.44
CA SER A 11 -2.56 17.87 2.83
C SER A 11 -2.22 16.71 1.91
N TYR A 12 -3.18 15.83 1.60
CA TYR A 12 -2.95 14.75 0.65
C TYR A 12 -2.57 15.25 -0.75
N GLN A 13 -3.27 16.27 -1.25
CA GLN A 13 -2.95 16.87 -2.54
C GLN A 13 -1.54 17.47 -2.58
N LYS A 14 -1.10 18.09 -1.49
CA LYS A 14 0.24 18.70 -1.37
C LYS A 14 1.33 17.67 -1.17
N ASP A 15 1.11 16.72 -0.27
CA ASP A 15 2.14 15.85 0.29
C ASP A 15 2.17 14.46 -0.40
N GLY A 16 1.06 14.04 -1.00
CA GLY A 16 0.90 12.76 -1.70
C GLY A 16 0.56 11.59 -0.78
N PHE A 17 0.39 11.82 0.51
CA PHE A 17 0.00 10.81 1.48
C PHE A 17 -0.72 11.40 2.69
N LEU A 18 -1.44 10.53 3.42
CA LEU A 18 -2.14 10.88 4.65
C LEU A 18 -2.23 9.66 5.57
N VAL A 19 -1.99 9.84 6.86
CA VAL A 19 -2.13 8.77 7.86
C VAL A 19 -3.42 8.97 8.65
N ALA A 20 -4.35 8.04 8.52
CA ALA A 20 -5.52 7.94 9.38
C ALA A 20 -5.16 7.11 10.62
N ARG A 21 -5.04 7.79 11.77
CA ARG A 21 -4.68 7.15 13.03
C ARG A 21 -5.86 6.41 13.64
N ASN A 22 -5.61 5.24 14.22
CA ASN A 22 -6.60 4.38 14.86
C ASN A 22 -7.84 4.14 13.97
N LEU A 23 -7.63 3.93 12.66
CA LEU A 23 -8.72 3.69 11.71
C LEU A 23 -9.43 2.36 12.02
N PHE A 24 -8.69 1.39 12.49
CA PHE A 24 -9.17 0.09 12.97
C PHE A 24 -8.83 -0.07 14.45
N ASN A 25 -9.74 -0.64 15.22
CA ASN A 25 -9.53 -0.89 16.63
C ASN A 25 -8.66 -2.14 16.88
N GLN A 26 -8.26 -2.35 18.13
CA GLN A 26 -7.38 -3.45 18.52
C GLN A 26 -7.98 -4.84 18.22
N GLU A 27 -9.29 -5.02 18.38
CA GLU A 27 -9.97 -6.30 18.14
C GLU A 27 -9.92 -6.65 16.64
N GLU A 28 -10.27 -5.69 15.79
CA GLU A 28 -10.22 -5.83 14.34
C GLU A 28 -8.80 -6.20 13.86
N ILE A 29 -7.78 -5.45 14.29
CA ILE A 29 -6.40 -5.70 13.89
C ILE A 29 -5.86 -7.01 14.44
N SER A 30 -6.21 -7.37 15.68
CA SER A 30 -5.83 -8.66 16.24
C SER A 30 -6.40 -9.83 15.44
N LEU A 31 -7.67 -9.72 15.02
CA LEU A 31 -8.31 -10.73 14.19
C LEU A 31 -7.60 -10.85 12.82
N LEU A 32 -7.33 -9.72 12.14
CA LEU A 32 -6.59 -9.72 10.88
C LEU A 32 -5.20 -10.35 11.03
N GLY A 33 -4.45 -9.94 12.05
CA GLY A 33 -3.11 -10.43 12.30
C GLY A 33 -3.05 -11.92 12.66
N GLN A 34 -3.99 -12.41 13.46
CA GLN A 34 -4.09 -13.83 13.81
C GLN A 34 -4.50 -14.67 12.59
N THR A 35 -5.49 -14.23 11.83
CA THR A 35 -5.90 -14.92 10.60
C THR A 35 -4.74 -14.99 9.62
N ALA A 36 -4.06 -13.89 9.35
CA ALA A 36 -2.95 -13.86 8.39
C ALA A 36 -1.78 -14.77 8.80
N ARG A 37 -1.47 -14.88 10.11
CA ARG A 37 -0.40 -15.74 10.60
C ARG A 37 -0.76 -17.23 10.59
N ASN A 38 -2.04 -17.56 10.66
CA ASN A 38 -2.55 -18.93 10.62
C ASN A 38 -2.97 -19.37 9.21
N ASP A 39 -2.91 -18.48 8.23
CA ASP A 39 -3.32 -18.76 6.86
C ASP A 39 -2.20 -19.44 6.07
N ASN A 40 -2.28 -20.76 5.98
CA ASN A 40 -1.34 -21.55 5.19
C ASN A 40 -1.33 -21.17 3.70
N ALA A 41 -2.47 -20.73 3.15
CA ALA A 41 -2.55 -20.28 1.76
C ALA A 41 -1.77 -18.96 1.58
N MET A 42 -1.81 -18.07 2.56
CA MET A 42 -1.02 -16.85 2.60
C MET A 42 0.48 -17.16 2.57
N ASP A 43 0.94 -18.09 3.40
CA ASP A 43 2.33 -18.50 3.47
C ASP A 43 2.81 -19.17 2.16
N GLN A 44 2.02 -20.09 1.62
CA GLN A 44 2.33 -20.80 0.37
C GLN A 44 2.26 -19.92 -0.87
N SER A 45 1.39 -18.91 -0.90
CA SER A 45 1.25 -17.96 -2.02
C SER A 45 2.24 -16.81 -1.96
N SER A 46 2.94 -16.64 -0.83
CA SER A 46 3.92 -15.57 -0.69
C SER A 46 5.14 -15.85 -1.57
N ALA A 47 5.47 -14.90 -2.45
CA ALA A 47 6.71 -14.91 -3.21
C ALA A 47 7.78 -14.12 -2.43
N SER A 48 8.95 -14.72 -2.32
CA SER A 48 10.13 -14.03 -1.80
C SER A 48 10.71 -13.10 -2.86
N ARG A 49 11.06 -11.88 -2.47
CA ARG A 49 11.74 -10.90 -3.32
C ARG A 49 13.06 -10.53 -2.67
N ASP A 50 14.15 -10.93 -3.30
CA ASP A 50 15.50 -10.59 -2.87
C ASP A 50 15.72 -9.08 -2.92
N ASP A 51 16.31 -8.51 -1.88
CA ASP A 51 16.65 -7.09 -1.79
C ASP A 51 18.03 -6.74 -2.38
N GLY A 52 18.76 -7.75 -2.85
CA GLY A 52 20.14 -7.60 -3.37
C GLY A 52 21.22 -7.59 -2.28
N GLU A 53 20.84 -7.68 -0.99
CA GLU A 53 21.75 -7.65 0.15
C GLU A 53 21.68 -8.95 0.98
N GLY A 54 20.96 -9.95 0.48
CA GLY A 54 20.86 -11.28 1.11
C GLY A 54 19.66 -11.44 2.02
N ASN A 55 18.77 -10.45 2.10
CA ASN A 55 17.49 -10.57 2.79
C ASN A 55 16.35 -10.58 1.76
N ALA A 56 15.16 -11.00 2.19
CA ALA A 56 14.01 -11.04 1.30
C ALA A 56 12.74 -10.54 1.98
N VAL A 57 11.92 -9.82 1.21
CA VAL A 57 10.55 -9.51 1.61
C VAL A 57 9.64 -10.60 1.07
N ARG A 58 8.80 -11.17 1.93
CA ARG A 58 7.72 -12.05 1.49
C ARG A 58 6.49 -11.22 1.16
N LEU A 59 5.87 -11.53 0.04
CA LEU A 59 4.70 -10.82 -0.49
C LEU A 59 3.67 -11.81 -1.02
N ALA A 60 2.47 -11.80 -0.48
CA ALA A 60 1.31 -12.45 -1.07
C ALA A 60 0.45 -11.40 -1.77
N LEU A 61 0.04 -11.65 -3.02
CA LEU A 61 -0.74 -10.71 -3.84
C LEU A 61 -1.98 -11.41 -4.42
N TRP A 62 -3.12 -10.72 -4.43
CA TRP A 62 -4.37 -11.20 -5.03
C TRP A 62 -5.17 -10.06 -5.67
N ASN A 63 -5.84 -10.38 -6.78
CA ASN A 63 -6.57 -9.41 -7.60
C ASN A 63 -8.05 -9.26 -7.24
N HIS A 64 -8.62 -10.18 -6.46
CA HIS A 64 -10.02 -10.15 -6.06
C HIS A 64 -10.11 -10.06 -4.53
N PRO A 65 -10.92 -9.15 -3.97
CA PRO A 65 -10.95 -8.97 -2.53
C PRO A 65 -11.48 -10.20 -1.78
N GLY A 66 -12.42 -10.97 -2.41
CA GLY A 66 -13.06 -12.12 -1.76
C GLY A 66 -14.04 -11.75 -0.65
N ASP A 67 -14.55 -12.76 0.06
CA ASP A 67 -15.54 -12.61 1.11
C ASP A 67 -15.02 -12.94 2.52
N GLY A 68 -13.75 -13.30 2.65
CA GLY A 68 -13.08 -13.46 3.93
C GLY A 68 -12.60 -12.13 4.51
N ILE A 69 -11.86 -12.20 5.62
CA ILE A 69 -11.40 -11.03 6.37
C ILE A 69 -10.68 -10.01 5.49
N TYR A 70 -9.80 -10.45 4.59
CA TYR A 70 -9.07 -9.55 3.68
C TYR A 70 -10.02 -8.77 2.78
N GLY A 71 -11.09 -9.43 2.30
CA GLY A 71 -12.13 -8.80 1.50
C GLY A 71 -12.97 -7.80 2.30
N MET A 72 -13.25 -8.08 3.57
CA MET A 72 -13.97 -7.13 4.44
C MET A 72 -13.15 -5.84 4.60
N TYR A 73 -11.84 -5.94 4.85
CA TYR A 73 -10.97 -4.77 4.90
C TYR A 73 -10.91 -4.02 3.58
N ALA A 74 -10.77 -4.71 2.46
CA ALA A 74 -10.66 -4.08 1.14
C ALA A 74 -11.96 -3.43 0.66
N ARG A 75 -13.12 -3.80 1.23
CA ARG A 75 -14.44 -3.33 0.79
C ARG A 75 -15.19 -2.50 1.84
N CYS A 76 -14.66 -2.37 3.06
CA CYS A 76 -15.36 -1.64 4.11
C CYS A 76 -15.50 -0.15 3.76
N HIS A 77 -16.64 0.44 4.17
CA HIS A 77 -16.93 1.85 3.95
C HIS A 77 -15.82 2.75 4.49
N ARG A 78 -15.23 2.38 5.60
CA ARG A 78 -14.15 3.08 6.28
C ARG A 78 -12.94 3.34 5.38
N ILE A 79 -12.62 2.41 4.49
CA ILE A 79 -11.55 2.55 3.50
C ILE A 79 -12.09 3.16 2.20
N VAL A 80 -13.11 2.53 1.61
CA VAL A 80 -13.50 2.83 0.23
C VAL A 80 -14.04 4.25 0.08
N ASP A 81 -14.86 4.73 1.04
CA ASP A 81 -15.41 6.10 0.96
C ASP A 81 -14.30 7.17 1.06
N ARG A 82 -13.23 6.91 1.83
CA ARG A 82 -12.05 7.80 1.87
C ARG A 82 -11.25 7.75 0.57
N VAL A 83 -11.09 6.58 -0.01
CA VAL A 83 -10.41 6.41 -1.30
C VAL A 83 -11.17 7.17 -2.40
N GLU A 84 -12.49 7.02 -2.47
CA GLU A 84 -13.32 7.76 -3.43
C GLU A 84 -13.23 9.28 -3.24
N GLN A 85 -13.16 9.72 -1.98
CA GLN A 85 -12.95 11.14 -1.66
C GLN A 85 -11.59 11.64 -2.19
N LEU A 86 -10.51 10.85 -2.05
CA LEU A 86 -9.18 11.20 -2.55
C LEU A 86 -9.09 11.15 -4.08
N LEU A 87 -9.71 10.15 -4.70
CA LEU A 87 -9.71 9.98 -6.16
C LEU A 87 -10.72 10.91 -6.86
N GLN A 88 -11.69 11.47 -6.13
CA GLN A 88 -12.83 12.24 -6.68
C GLN A 88 -13.61 11.46 -7.74
N ASP A 89 -13.71 10.13 -7.57
CA ASP A 89 -14.37 9.21 -8.49
C ASP A 89 -14.81 7.94 -7.74
N GLU A 90 -15.71 7.16 -8.34
CA GLU A 90 -16.00 5.80 -7.91
C GLU A 90 -14.71 4.96 -7.99
N ALA A 91 -14.39 4.28 -6.89
CA ALA A 91 -13.20 3.44 -6.80
C ALA A 91 -13.53 1.97 -7.05
N TYR A 92 -12.62 1.25 -7.69
CA TYR A 92 -12.67 -0.20 -7.75
C TYR A 92 -11.37 -0.82 -7.23
N HIS A 93 -11.49 -2.04 -6.71
CA HIS A 93 -10.36 -2.79 -6.21
C HIS A 93 -9.43 -3.21 -7.36
N TYR A 94 -8.17 -2.78 -7.29
CA TYR A 94 -7.16 -3.09 -8.30
C TYR A 94 -6.37 -4.35 -7.94
N HIS A 95 -5.87 -4.43 -6.72
CA HIS A 95 -5.34 -5.64 -6.08
C HIS A 95 -5.13 -5.39 -4.58
N SER A 96 -4.93 -6.46 -3.83
CA SER A 96 -4.41 -6.38 -2.47
C SER A 96 -3.15 -7.22 -2.31
N LYS A 97 -2.35 -6.89 -1.30
CA LYS A 97 -1.14 -7.63 -0.95
C LYS A 97 -0.94 -7.62 0.56
N MET A 98 -0.39 -8.73 1.07
CA MET A 98 0.16 -8.78 2.42
C MET A 98 1.68 -8.71 2.32
N VAL A 99 2.29 -7.75 2.98
CA VAL A 99 3.74 -7.57 3.06
C VAL A 99 4.21 -8.11 4.40
N LEU A 100 5.08 -9.11 4.36
CA LEU A 100 5.51 -9.88 5.50
C LEU A 100 7.00 -9.60 5.75
N LYS A 101 7.30 -8.58 6.56
CA LYS A 101 8.67 -8.31 7.03
C LYS A 101 8.88 -9.00 8.36
N ASP A 102 9.45 -10.18 8.32
CA ASP A 102 9.77 -10.95 9.51
C ASP A 102 10.96 -10.30 10.26
N ALA A 103 11.03 -10.57 11.57
CA ALA A 103 12.09 -10.06 12.43
C ALA A 103 13.48 -10.48 11.93
N LYS A 104 14.44 -9.58 11.89
CA LYS A 104 15.85 -9.78 11.50
C LYS A 104 16.12 -10.19 10.05
N VAL A 105 15.12 -10.70 9.32
CA VAL A 105 15.31 -11.27 7.96
C VAL A 105 14.46 -10.57 6.89
N GLY A 106 13.55 -9.71 7.29
CA GLY A 106 12.69 -8.98 6.35
C GLY A 106 13.50 -7.96 5.54
N GLY A 107 13.72 -8.22 4.23
CA GLY A 107 14.52 -7.41 3.34
C GLY A 107 13.98 -6.00 3.06
N ALA A 108 14.80 -5.18 2.45
CA ALA A 108 14.44 -3.85 1.97
C ALA A 108 13.50 -3.93 0.75
N TRP A 109 12.72 -2.89 0.54
CA TRP A 109 11.99 -2.69 -0.71
C TRP A 109 12.52 -1.44 -1.40
N ALA A 110 12.96 -1.60 -2.65
CA ALA A 110 13.58 -0.54 -3.43
C ALA A 110 12.67 0.68 -3.61
N TRP A 111 13.26 1.86 -3.80
CA TRP A 111 12.53 3.07 -4.16
C TRP A 111 11.72 2.87 -5.43
N HIS A 112 10.42 3.18 -5.39
CA HIS A 112 9.53 3.01 -6.54
C HIS A 112 8.32 3.94 -6.44
N GLN A 113 7.58 4.00 -7.52
CA GLN A 113 6.22 4.48 -7.60
C GLN A 113 5.35 3.29 -7.98
N ASP A 114 4.23 3.05 -7.30
CA ASP A 114 3.28 2.00 -7.70
C ASP A 114 2.85 2.19 -9.17
N TYR A 115 2.61 3.44 -9.58
CA TYR A 115 2.26 3.79 -10.95
C TYR A 115 3.38 3.48 -11.97
N GLY A 116 4.62 3.40 -11.54
CA GLY A 116 5.73 2.98 -12.38
C GLY A 116 5.54 1.57 -12.95
N TYR A 117 4.91 0.69 -12.19
CA TYR A 117 4.49 -0.65 -12.64
C TYR A 117 3.17 -0.62 -13.40
N TRP A 118 2.17 0.07 -12.85
CA TRP A 118 0.79 0.02 -13.37
C TRP A 118 0.61 0.73 -14.70
N TYR A 119 1.45 1.71 -15.00
CA TYR A 119 1.56 2.31 -16.33
C TYR A 119 1.75 1.25 -17.42
N GLN A 120 2.58 0.23 -17.17
CA GLN A 120 2.82 -0.86 -18.11
C GLN A 120 1.58 -1.75 -18.30
N ASN A 121 0.67 -1.76 -17.35
CA ASN A 121 -0.59 -2.51 -17.40
C ASN A 121 -1.71 -1.77 -18.15
N GLY A 122 -1.41 -0.63 -18.76
CA GLY A 122 -2.38 0.13 -19.55
C GLY A 122 -3.18 1.17 -18.78
N VAL A 123 -2.79 1.49 -17.56
CA VAL A 123 -3.37 2.60 -16.79
C VAL A 123 -2.76 3.92 -17.29
N LEU A 124 -3.58 4.83 -17.82
CA LEU A 124 -3.07 6.07 -18.45
C LEU A 124 -2.67 7.14 -17.44
N PHE A 125 -3.42 7.28 -16.35
CA PHE A 125 -3.24 8.34 -15.38
C PHE A 125 -2.88 7.77 -14.01
N PRO A 126 -2.10 8.50 -13.18
CA PRO A 126 -1.76 8.05 -11.84
C PRO A 126 -2.92 8.26 -10.83
N ASN A 127 -4.18 8.19 -11.28
CA ASN A 127 -5.36 8.37 -10.44
C ASN A 127 -5.73 7.05 -9.73
N LEU A 128 -4.79 6.57 -8.92
CA LEU A 128 -4.92 5.39 -8.07
C LEU A 128 -4.45 5.75 -6.65
N CYS A 129 -5.03 5.05 -5.68
CA CYS A 129 -4.68 5.19 -4.28
C CYS A 129 -4.33 3.82 -3.69
N SER A 130 -3.22 3.75 -2.96
CA SER A 130 -2.87 2.59 -2.14
C SER A 130 -3.16 2.90 -0.67
N VAL A 131 -3.71 1.93 0.05
CA VAL A 131 -4.00 2.03 1.48
C VAL A 131 -3.24 0.95 2.21
N MET A 132 -2.21 1.32 2.98
CA MET A 132 -1.44 0.40 3.82
C MET A 132 -1.97 0.41 5.24
N ILE A 133 -2.45 -0.73 5.71
CA ILE A 133 -2.98 -0.96 7.06
C ILE A 133 -1.88 -1.61 7.89
N ALA A 134 -1.49 -1.00 8.98
CA ALA A 134 -0.50 -1.57 9.89
C ALA A 134 -1.13 -2.71 10.69
N VAL A 135 -0.69 -3.93 10.43
CA VAL A 135 -1.02 -5.12 11.24
C VAL A 135 -0.13 -5.16 12.47
N ASP A 136 1.16 -4.94 12.27
CA ASP A 136 2.13 -4.75 13.34
C ASP A 136 2.55 -3.28 13.43
N LYS A 137 3.13 -2.90 14.59
CA LYS A 137 3.74 -1.58 14.75
C LYS A 137 4.86 -1.39 13.73
N ALA A 138 4.83 -0.26 13.02
CA ALA A 138 5.85 0.14 12.07
C ALA A 138 6.76 1.22 12.68
N THR A 139 8.04 0.91 12.82
CA THR A 139 9.09 1.79 13.35
C THR A 139 10.23 1.92 12.34
N ILE A 140 11.14 2.85 12.56
CA ILE A 140 12.33 3.00 11.73
C ILE A 140 13.16 1.71 11.74
N GLU A 141 13.34 1.10 12.91
CA GLU A 141 14.18 -0.08 13.12
C GLU A 141 13.63 -1.35 12.42
N ASN A 142 12.29 -1.48 12.31
CA ASN A 142 11.70 -2.61 11.61
C ASN A 142 11.33 -2.32 10.16
N GLY A 143 11.87 -1.23 9.61
CA GLY A 143 11.75 -0.86 8.21
C GLY A 143 10.35 -0.33 7.86
N CYS A 144 9.84 0.66 8.60
CA CYS A 144 8.62 1.37 8.22
C CYS A 144 8.75 1.96 6.81
N MET A 145 7.62 2.28 6.19
CA MET A 145 7.63 2.95 4.88
C MET A 145 8.34 4.31 4.98
N GLN A 146 9.17 4.58 3.99
CA GLN A 146 9.78 5.89 3.74
C GLN A 146 9.12 6.49 2.51
N VAL A 147 8.80 7.77 2.54
CA VAL A 147 8.22 8.50 1.42
C VAL A 147 9.01 9.79 1.16
N ILE A 148 9.10 10.19 -0.10
CA ILE A 148 9.58 11.52 -0.47
C ILE A 148 8.34 12.40 -0.62
N LYS A 149 8.13 13.29 0.36
CA LYS A 149 6.94 14.13 0.50
C LYS A 149 6.76 15.03 -0.72
N GLY A 150 5.59 14.98 -1.36
CA GLY A 150 5.28 15.78 -2.55
C GLY A 150 5.86 15.23 -3.87
N SER A 151 6.60 14.13 -3.85
CA SER A 151 7.23 13.55 -5.06
C SER A 151 6.23 13.07 -6.12
N HIS A 152 4.96 12.88 -5.75
CA HIS A 152 3.92 12.51 -6.71
C HIS A 152 3.69 13.58 -7.79
N HIS A 153 4.10 14.84 -7.54
CA HIS A 153 4.07 15.93 -8.52
C HIS A 153 5.19 15.85 -9.56
N MET A 154 6.21 15.03 -9.35
CA MET A 154 7.34 14.89 -10.32
C MET A 154 6.92 14.17 -11.60
N GLY A 155 5.73 13.61 -11.67
CA GLY A 155 5.34 12.72 -12.73
C GLY A 155 5.91 11.30 -12.54
N ARG A 156 5.73 10.44 -13.54
CA ARG A 156 6.23 9.07 -13.52
C ARG A 156 7.74 9.04 -13.74
N VAL A 157 8.45 8.44 -12.80
CA VAL A 157 9.90 8.15 -12.92
C VAL A 157 10.06 6.78 -13.62
N ASN A 158 11.07 6.65 -14.48
CA ASN A 158 11.38 5.37 -15.10
C ASN A 158 11.81 4.35 -14.03
N HIS A 159 11.29 3.12 -14.17
CA HIS A 159 11.69 1.99 -13.36
C HIS A 159 12.70 1.14 -14.11
N VAL A 160 13.77 0.79 -13.42
CA VAL A 160 14.85 -0.06 -13.91
C VAL A 160 14.98 -1.30 -13.02
N LEU A 161 15.45 -2.40 -13.57
CA LEU A 161 15.69 -3.62 -12.80
C LEU A 161 16.93 -3.43 -11.91
N SER A 162 16.79 -3.78 -10.64
CA SER A 162 17.87 -3.90 -9.67
C SER A 162 17.66 -5.21 -8.89
N GLY A 163 18.47 -6.22 -9.14
CA GLY A 163 18.20 -7.58 -8.65
C GLY A 163 16.84 -8.10 -9.15
N ASP A 164 16.06 -8.70 -8.26
CA ASP A 164 14.69 -9.18 -8.53
C ASP A 164 13.62 -8.10 -8.38
N GLN A 165 14.01 -6.86 -8.03
CA GLN A 165 13.10 -5.75 -7.86
C GLN A 165 13.26 -4.75 -8.99
N ALA A 166 12.15 -4.30 -9.57
CA ALA A 166 12.14 -3.12 -10.40
C ALA A 166 11.98 -1.89 -9.50
N GLY A 167 12.90 -0.94 -9.58
CA GLY A 167 12.88 0.27 -8.77
C GLY A 167 12.95 1.53 -9.63
N ALA A 168 12.62 2.67 -9.03
CA ALA A 168 12.79 3.97 -9.67
C ALA A 168 14.26 4.25 -9.96
N ASP A 169 14.51 4.98 -11.04
CA ASP A 169 15.84 5.49 -11.37
C ASP A 169 16.43 6.24 -10.15
N MET A 170 17.51 5.68 -9.60
CA MET A 170 18.13 6.18 -8.37
C MET A 170 18.75 7.56 -8.51
N GLU A 171 19.20 7.97 -9.70
CA GLU A 171 19.65 9.34 -9.93
C GLU A 171 18.51 10.33 -9.66
N ARG A 172 17.30 10.02 -10.14
CA ARG A 172 16.09 10.82 -9.89
C ARG A 172 15.66 10.83 -8.42
N VAL A 173 15.80 9.69 -7.77
CA VAL A 173 15.47 9.56 -6.33
C VAL A 173 16.42 10.41 -5.49
N GLU A 174 17.74 10.33 -5.74
CA GLU A 174 18.75 11.10 -4.99
C GLU A 174 18.63 12.61 -5.27
N GLU A 175 18.32 13.01 -6.50
CA GLU A 175 18.02 14.41 -6.79
C GLU A 175 16.77 14.88 -6.05
N ALA A 176 15.67 14.09 -6.06
CA ALA A 176 14.45 14.45 -5.35
C ALA A 176 14.68 14.71 -3.85
N LYS A 177 15.50 13.88 -3.20
CA LYS A 177 15.86 14.04 -1.78
C LYS A 177 16.60 15.35 -1.44
N LYS A 178 17.19 16.02 -2.42
CA LYS A 178 17.84 17.32 -2.20
C LYS A 178 16.83 18.47 -2.08
N TYR A 179 15.62 18.30 -2.62
CA TYR A 179 14.61 19.34 -2.72
C TYR A 179 13.34 19.03 -1.91
N LEU A 180 13.09 17.76 -1.61
CA LEU A 180 11.88 17.28 -0.97
C LEU A 180 12.23 16.50 0.30
N ASP A 181 11.38 16.61 1.32
CA ASP A 181 11.59 15.97 2.61
C ASP A 181 11.41 14.45 2.52
N LEU A 182 12.36 13.72 3.11
CA LEU A 182 12.23 12.30 3.39
C LEU A 182 11.50 12.09 4.71
N ILE A 183 10.40 11.36 4.68
CA ILE A 183 9.57 11.08 5.86
C ILE A 183 9.55 9.58 6.14
N HIS A 184 9.87 9.21 7.38
CA HIS A 184 9.65 7.86 7.91
C HIS A 184 8.23 7.76 8.46
N VAL A 185 7.38 6.95 7.82
CA VAL A 185 5.97 6.81 8.21
C VAL A 185 5.84 5.74 9.29
N THR A 186 6.00 6.15 10.55
CA THR A 186 5.75 5.26 11.69
C THR A 186 4.25 5.12 11.94
N MET A 187 3.81 3.90 12.26
CA MET A 187 2.40 3.59 12.49
C MET A 187 2.24 2.63 13.66
N ASP A 188 1.18 2.82 14.43
CA ASP A 188 0.71 1.84 15.39
C ASP A 188 -0.25 0.85 14.71
N PRO A 189 -0.44 -0.38 15.26
CA PRO A 189 -1.42 -1.32 14.71
C PRO A 189 -2.81 -0.68 14.63
N GLY A 190 -3.46 -0.80 13.48
CA GLY A 190 -4.77 -0.17 13.20
C GLY A 190 -4.71 1.20 12.54
N ASP A 191 -3.54 1.82 12.43
CA ASP A 191 -3.35 2.98 11.56
C ASP A 191 -3.42 2.58 10.09
N ALA A 192 -3.85 3.48 9.23
CA ALA A 192 -3.86 3.30 7.79
C ALA A 192 -3.22 4.48 7.06
N LEU A 193 -2.26 4.18 6.20
CA LEU A 193 -1.60 5.15 5.34
C LEU A 193 -2.26 5.12 3.95
N PHE A 194 -2.86 6.23 3.56
CA PHE A 194 -3.37 6.46 2.20
C PHE A 194 -2.30 7.19 1.40
N PHE A 195 -1.93 6.68 0.24
CA PHE A 195 -0.90 7.32 -0.57
C PHE A 195 -1.16 7.22 -2.06
N HIS A 196 -0.75 8.26 -2.75
CA HIS A 196 -0.89 8.44 -4.19
C HIS A 196 0.03 7.46 -4.95
N SER A 197 -0.48 6.84 -6.00
CA SER A 197 0.26 5.84 -6.78
C SER A 197 1.59 6.34 -7.37
N ASN A 198 1.73 7.65 -7.55
CA ASN A 198 2.94 8.28 -8.09
C ASN A 198 3.89 8.78 -6.99
N LEU A 199 3.60 8.55 -5.71
CA LEU A 199 4.49 8.91 -4.61
C LEU A 199 5.71 8.00 -4.61
N LEU A 200 6.91 8.58 -4.59
CA LEU A 200 8.15 7.81 -4.39
C LEU A 200 8.20 7.29 -2.96
N HIS A 201 8.32 5.98 -2.82
CA HIS A 201 8.38 5.33 -1.53
C HIS A 201 9.27 4.09 -1.55
N SER A 202 9.72 3.70 -0.37
CA SER A 202 10.58 2.53 -0.14
C SER A 202 10.40 2.01 1.28
N SER A 203 11.12 0.98 1.66
CA SER A 203 11.26 0.58 3.06
C SER A 203 12.59 -0.11 3.29
N ALA A 204 13.28 0.24 4.39
CA ALA A 204 14.52 -0.40 4.81
C ALA A 204 14.28 -1.87 5.22
N ALA A 205 15.34 -2.64 5.37
CA ALA A 205 15.29 -3.96 5.96
C ALA A 205 14.79 -3.91 7.42
N ASN A 206 14.28 -5.03 7.92
CA ASN A 206 13.88 -5.16 9.32
C ASN A 206 15.07 -5.66 10.16
N GLU A 207 15.68 -4.76 10.90
CA GLU A 207 16.81 -5.07 11.80
C GLU A 207 16.36 -5.37 13.24
N SER A 208 15.06 -5.22 13.53
CA SER A 208 14.50 -5.40 14.86
C SER A 208 14.12 -6.84 15.18
N ASP A 209 13.85 -7.13 16.46
CA ASP A 209 13.33 -8.43 16.94
C ASP A 209 11.81 -8.58 16.73
N HIS A 210 11.15 -7.64 16.07
CA HIS A 210 9.72 -7.59 15.88
C HIS A 210 9.35 -7.62 14.40
N SER A 211 8.33 -8.41 14.04
CA SER A 211 7.78 -8.40 12.67
C SER A 211 7.14 -7.05 12.32
N ARG A 212 7.04 -6.77 11.05
CA ARG A 212 6.30 -5.61 10.52
C ARG A 212 5.44 -6.06 9.33
N TRP A 213 4.31 -6.66 9.66
CA TRP A 213 3.32 -7.06 8.67
C TRP A 213 2.35 -5.91 8.36
N ALA A 214 1.99 -5.79 7.11
CA ALA A 214 1.02 -4.78 6.66
C ALA A 214 0.18 -5.32 5.51
N MET A 215 -1.12 -5.05 5.53
CA MET A 215 -2.02 -5.29 4.41
C MET A 215 -2.10 -4.03 3.56
N ILE A 216 -1.94 -4.16 2.24
CA ILE A 216 -2.08 -3.05 1.31
C ILE A 216 -3.20 -3.35 0.34
N CYS A 217 -4.17 -2.43 0.26
CA CYS A 217 -5.26 -2.46 -0.71
C CYS A 217 -5.06 -1.33 -1.72
N CYS A 218 -5.04 -1.66 -3.00
CA CYS A 218 -4.85 -0.70 -4.08
C CYS A 218 -6.15 -0.53 -4.86
N TYR A 219 -6.47 0.71 -5.17
CA TYR A 219 -7.72 1.10 -5.84
C TYR A 219 -7.42 1.97 -7.04
N ASN A 220 -8.20 1.78 -8.09
CA ASN A 220 -8.16 2.64 -9.26
C ASN A 220 -9.48 3.39 -9.41
N ALA A 221 -9.42 4.62 -9.91
CA ALA A 221 -10.59 5.37 -10.30
C ALA A 221 -11.31 4.71 -11.47
N LYS A 222 -12.63 4.67 -11.47
CA LYS A 222 -13.46 4.13 -12.54
C LYS A 222 -13.16 4.77 -13.89
N SER A 223 -12.99 6.09 -13.93
CA SER A 223 -12.64 6.84 -15.14
C SER A 223 -11.26 6.51 -15.69
N ASN A 224 -10.39 5.89 -14.88
CA ASN A 224 -9.02 5.50 -15.23
C ASN A 224 -8.88 4.00 -15.58
N ASN A 225 -9.95 3.40 -16.10
CA ASN A 225 -9.96 2.00 -16.49
C ASN A 225 -8.88 1.71 -17.55
N PRO A 226 -8.05 0.65 -17.38
CA PRO A 226 -6.97 0.34 -18.32
C PRO A 226 -7.46 0.21 -19.78
N TYR A 227 -6.73 0.77 -20.72
CA TYR A 227 -7.07 0.72 -22.14
C TYR A 227 -6.75 -0.64 -22.78
N LYS A 228 -5.92 -1.46 -22.14
CA LYS A 228 -5.55 -2.80 -22.59
C LYS A 228 -5.73 -3.83 -21.47
N GLU A 229 -5.79 -5.08 -21.84
CA GLU A 229 -5.80 -6.20 -20.88
C GLU A 229 -4.42 -6.41 -20.26
N SER A 230 -4.40 -6.82 -19.01
CA SER A 230 -3.21 -7.19 -18.24
C SER A 230 -3.58 -8.26 -17.20
N HIS A 231 -2.62 -8.66 -16.37
CA HIS A 231 -2.87 -9.57 -15.26
C HIS A 231 -3.64 -8.92 -14.08
N HIS A 232 -3.85 -7.60 -14.11
CA HIS A 232 -4.69 -6.89 -13.15
C HIS A 232 -6.12 -6.70 -13.68
N PRO A 233 -7.11 -6.59 -12.78
CA PRO A 233 -8.50 -6.45 -13.20
C PRO A 233 -8.76 -5.09 -13.86
N ARG A 234 -9.71 -5.09 -14.77
CA ARG A 234 -10.38 -3.89 -15.26
C ARG A 234 -11.49 -3.50 -14.30
N TYR A 235 -12.11 -2.36 -14.56
CA TYR A 235 -13.20 -1.88 -13.73
C TYR A 235 -14.27 -2.97 -13.51
N THR A 236 -14.50 -3.24 -12.23
CA THR A 236 -15.63 -4.00 -11.72
C THR A 236 -16.18 -3.25 -10.53
N LYS A 237 -17.48 -3.00 -10.52
CA LYS A 237 -18.12 -2.29 -9.41
C LYS A 237 -17.77 -2.97 -8.08
N LEU A 238 -17.20 -2.20 -7.16
CA LEU A 238 -16.86 -2.70 -5.84
C LEU A 238 -18.10 -2.68 -4.94
N GLU A 239 -18.51 -3.85 -4.48
CA GLU A 239 -19.57 -3.96 -3.49
C GLU A 239 -19.02 -3.64 -2.11
N LYS A 240 -19.32 -2.43 -1.61
CA LYS A 240 -18.95 -2.00 -0.28
C LYS A 240 -19.67 -2.82 0.79
N VAL A 241 -19.02 -3.04 1.91
CA VAL A 241 -19.58 -3.75 3.07
C VAL A 241 -19.56 -2.85 4.30
N ASP A 242 -20.52 -3.07 5.19
CA ASP A 242 -20.56 -2.39 6.50
C ASP A 242 -19.30 -2.75 7.30
N ASP A 243 -18.74 -1.77 8.01
CA ASP A 243 -17.50 -1.93 8.79
C ASP A 243 -17.61 -3.03 9.85
N SER A 244 -18.83 -3.27 10.39
CA SER A 244 -19.06 -4.34 11.36
C SER A 244 -18.85 -5.75 10.81
N LYS A 245 -18.82 -5.91 9.49
CA LYS A 245 -18.55 -7.19 8.84
C LYS A 245 -17.14 -7.72 9.11
N ILE A 246 -16.20 -6.84 9.44
CA ILE A 246 -14.81 -7.22 9.75
C ILE A 246 -14.74 -8.23 10.89
N LEU A 247 -15.58 -8.10 11.91
CA LEU A 247 -15.63 -9.00 13.07
C LEU A 247 -16.61 -10.17 12.91
N GLN A 248 -17.24 -10.34 11.75
CA GLN A 248 -18.26 -11.37 11.50
C GLN A 248 -17.75 -12.52 10.59
N VAL A 249 -16.49 -12.49 10.19
CA VAL A 249 -15.85 -13.48 9.30
C VAL A 249 -14.88 -14.36 10.03
#